data_e27829737d7632429d5144f85519cd18
#
_entry.id   e27829737d7632429d5144f85519cd18
#
_cell.length_a   1.000
_cell.length_b   1.000
_cell.length_c   1.000
_cell.angle_alpha   90.00
_cell.angle_beta   90.00
_cell.angle_gamma   90.00
#
_symmetry.space_group_name_H-M   'P 1'
#
loop_
_entity.id
_entity.type
_entity.pdbx_description
1 polymer ?
#
loop_
_entity_poly.entity_id
_entity_poly.type
_entity_poly.pdbx_seq_one_letter_code
_entity_poly.pdbx_strand_id
1 'polypeptide(L)'
;ALAVVCSMIKFAHLPMGGSVTLFSMLFITLIGYWYGPYVGIMTAVAYGLVQFVMEPIFYTLPQMLLDYPIAFGALGLAGFFAGKKHGLQIGYAAGVLGRYVFAVISGVIFFGSYAPEGTPAIIYSLGYNATYLVPEAIVTLILITLPPVAKALGQVKKSAVNE
;
A
#
# COMPACT_ATOMS: atom_id res chain seq x y z
N ALA A 1 2.65 -14.40 -0.69
CA ALA A 1 2.97 -14.82 -2.07
C ALA A 1 2.20 -14.02 -3.11
N LEU A 2 0.83 -14.02 -3.14
CA LEU A 2 0.04 -13.35 -4.18
C LEU A 2 0.35 -11.84 -4.32
N ALA A 3 0.52 -11.11 -3.21
CA ALA A 3 0.89 -9.69 -3.26
C ALA A 3 2.21 -9.47 -4.00
N VAL A 4 3.20 -10.35 -3.81
CA VAL A 4 4.50 -10.28 -4.49
C VAL A 4 4.34 -10.52 -5.98
N VAL A 5 3.61 -11.59 -6.37
CA VAL A 5 3.35 -11.87 -7.79
C VAL A 5 2.61 -10.71 -8.45
N CYS A 6 1.58 -10.17 -7.79
CA CYS A 6 0.81 -9.04 -8.29
C CYS A 6 1.63 -7.75 -8.37
N SER A 7 2.62 -7.54 -7.49
CA SER A 7 3.51 -6.38 -7.57
C SER A 7 4.48 -6.44 -8.77
N MET A 8 4.73 -7.63 -9.31
CA MET A 8 5.53 -7.79 -10.53
C MET A 8 4.76 -7.38 -11.79
N ILE A 9 3.43 -7.37 -11.73
CA ILE A 9 2.57 -6.92 -12.84
C ILE A 9 2.34 -5.41 -12.68
N LYS A 10 3.09 -4.63 -13.45
CA LYS A 10 3.07 -3.17 -13.40
C LYS A 10 2.40 -2.59 -14.64
N PHE A 11 1.34 -1.80 -14.43
CA PHE A 11 0.67 -1.06 -15.50
C PHE A 11 1.40 0.26 -15.83
N ALA A 12 2.09 0.82 -14.86
CA ALA A 12 2.93 2.00 -15.02
C ALA A 12 4.11 1.90 -14.06
N HIS A 13 5.29 2.31 -14.56
CA HIS A 13 6.51 2.44 -13.77
C HIS A 13 7.00 3.87 -13.87
N LEU A 14 7.24 4.50 -12.73
CA LEU A 14 7.66 5.87 -12.62
C LEU A 14 9.15 5.95 -12.26
N PRO A 15 9.87 7.00 -12.68
CA PRO A 15 11.20 7.29 -12.15
C PRO A 15 11.15 7.29 -10.61
N MET A 16 12.24 6.91 -9.94
CA MET A 16 12.34 6.83 -8.47
C MET A 16 11.44 5.75 -7.82
N GLY A 17 11.01 4.72 -8.57
CA GLY A 17 10.44 3.48 -8.05
C GLY A 17 8.94 3.45 -7.81
N GLY A 18 8.22 4.55 -8.05
CA GLY A 18 6.75 4.51 -8.00
C GLY A 18 6.19 3.61 -9.10
N SER A 19 5.24 2.73 -8.76
CA SER A 19 4.59 1.86 -9.76
C SER A 19 3.13 1.60 -9.41
N VAL A 20 2.29 1.55 -10.45
CA VAL A 20 0.89 1.10 -10.36
C VAL A 20 0.87 -0.39 -10.59
N THR A 21 0.49 -1.15 -9.58
CA THR A 21 0.54 -2.62 -9.59
C THR A 21 -0.85 -3.26 -9.67
N LEU A 22 -0.90 -4.57 -9.94
CA LEU A 22 -2.14 -5.33 -10.02
C LEU A 22 -2.65 -5.68 -8.61
N PHE A 23 -3.28 -4.71 -7.91
CA PHE A 23 -3.91 -4.93 -6.61
C PHE A 23 -2.98 -5.46 -5.51
N SER A 24 -1.67 -5.23 -5.60
CA SER A 24 -0.72 -5.73 -4.61
C SER A 24 -1.04 -5.24 -3.20
N MET A 25 -1.46 -3.98 -3.05
CA MET A 25 -1.87 -3.39 -1.78
C MET A 25 -3.11 -4.06 -1.20
N LEU A 26 -4.07 -4.49 -2.05
CA LEU A 26 -5.27 -5.18 -1.60
C LEU A 26 -4.92 -6.49 -0.88
N PHE A 27 -4.06 -7.32 -1.47
CA PHE A 27 -3.71 -8.61 -0.88
C PHE A 27 -3.05 -8.49 0.49
N ILE A 28 -2.24 -7.46 0.69
CA ILE A 28 -1.64 -7.18 2.01
C ILE A 28 -2.71 -6.69 3.00
N THR A 29 -3.57 -5.77 2.56
CA THR A 29 -4.67 -5.23 3.36
C THR A 29 -5.64 -6.32 3.82
N LEU A 30 -5.94 -7.31 2.96
CA LEU A 30 -6.81 -8.44 3.29
C LEU A 30 -6.26 -9.26 4.46
N ILE A 31 -4.95 -9.44 4.58
CA ILE A 31 -4.36 -10.16 5.72
C ILE A 31 -4.69 -9.44 7.04
N GLY A 32 -4.51 -8.13 7.09
CA GLY A 32 -4.91 -7.34 8.27
C GLY A 32 -6.42 -7.43 8.54
N TYR A 33 -7.22 -7.30 7.51
CA TYR A 33 -8.68 -7.35 7.62
C TYR A 33 -9.21 -8.72 8.07
N TRP A 34 -8.55 -9.84 7.71
CA TRP A 34 -8.98 -11.19 8.09
C TRP A 34 -8.40 -11.64 9.43
N TYR A 35 -7.12 -11.40 9.69
CA TYR A 35 -6.39 -11.95 10.82
C TYR A 35 -6.07 -10.91 11.91
N GLY A 36 -6.53 -9.69 11.75
CA GLY A 36 -6.34 -8.61 12.71
C GLY A 36 -5.11 -7.74 12.46
N PRO A 37 -5.01 -6.61 13.18
CA PRO A 37 -4.01 -5.57 12.90
C PRO A 37 -2.57 -6.04 13.16
N TYR A 38 -2.33 -6.86 14.18
CA TYR A 38 -0.99 -7.34 14.48
C TYR A 38 -0.40 -8.18 13.33
N VAL A 39 -1.14 -9.20 12.89
CA VAL A 39 -0.73 -10.05 11.78
C VAL A 39 -0.62 -9.24 10.48
N GLY A 40 -1.57 -8.32 10.27
CA GLY A 40 -1.58 -7.42 9.11
C GLY A 40 -0.33 -6.54 9.04
N ILE A 41 0.02 -5.88 10.14
CA ILE A 41 1.20 -4.99 10.19
C ILE A 41 2.49 -5.80 10.00
N MET A 42 2.65 -6.93 10.69
CA MET A 42 3.84 -7.78 10.55
C MET A 42 4.01 -8.29 9.11
N THR A 43 2.92 -8.75 8.49
CA THR A 43 2.94 -9.19 7.09
C THR A 43 3.25 -8.04 6.14
N ALA A 44 2.69 -6.86 6.38
CA ALA A 44 2.90 -5.68 5.55
C ALA A 44 4.34 -5.16 5.65
N VAL A 45 4.93 -5.17 6.85
CA VAL A 45 6.36 -4.85 7.07
C VAL A 45 7.25 -5.86 6.33
N ALA A 46 6.99 -7.16 6.48
CA ALA A 46 7.73 -8.21 5.78
C ALA A 46 7.61 -8.04 4.25
N TYR A 47 6.41 -7.74 3.75
CA TYR A 47 6.21 -7.44 2.35
C TYR A 47 7.01 -6.21 1.88
N GLY A 48 7.05 -5.14 2.68
CA GLY A 48 7.86 -3.97 2.40
C GLY A 48 9.35 -4.31 2.26
N LEU A 49 9.88 -5.16 3.13
CA LEU A 49 11.27 -5.65 3.03
C LEU A 49 11.49 -6.49 1.76
N VAL A 50 10.53 -7.33 1.38
CA VAL A 50 10.59 -8.06 0.11
C VAL A 50 10.61 -7.09 -1.08
N GLN A 51 9.79 -6.04 -1.07
CA GLN A 51 9.80 -5.02 -2.12
C GLN A 51 11.14 -4.30 -2.21
N PHE A 52 11.79 -4.02 -1.09
CA PHE A 52 13.14 -3.45 -1.08
C PHE A 52 14.15 -4.40 -1.74
N VAL A 53 14.08 -5.71 -1.45
CA VAL A 53 15.00 -6.70 -2.07
C VAL A 53 14.76 -6.84 -3.57
N MET A 54 13.51 -6.74 -4.00
CA MET A 54 13.14 -6.87 -5.42
C MET A 54 13.50 -5.64 -6.25
N GLU A 55 13.31 -4.45 -5.70
CA GLU A 55 13.54 -3.15 -6.36
C GLU A 55 14.17 -2.17 -5.37
N PRO A 56 15.47 -2.31 -5.09
CA PRO A 56 16.13 -1.49 -4.09
C PRO A 56 16.33 -0.06 -4.59
N ILE A 57 15.71 0.91 -3.89
CA ILE A 57 16.08 2.32 -3.94
C ILE A 57 16.66 2.66 -2.59
N PHE A 58 17.94 2.85 -2.54
CA PHE A 58 18.68 3.07 -1.32
C PHE A 58 19.57 4.30 -1.42
N TYR A 59 19.24 5.35 -0.68
CA TYR A 59 20.07 6.55 -0.51
C TYR A 59 20.62 6.61 0.92
N THR A 60 19.74 6.35 1.90
CA THR A 60 20.11 6.33 3.32
C THR A 60 19.28 5.27 4.05
N LEU A 61 19.77 4.81 5.20
CA LEU A 61 19.04 3.86 6.03
C LEU A 61 17.66 4.42 6.50
N PRO A 62 17.55 5.67 6.98
CA PRO A 62 16.22 6.23 7.33
C PRO A 62 15.26 6.30 6.15
N GLN A 63 15.72 6.62 4.94
CA GLN A 63 14.88 6.61 3.73
C GLN A 63 14.35 5.20 3.45
N MET A 64 15.22 4.19 3.45
CA MET A 64 14.84 2.80 3.21
C MET A 64 13.80 2.33 4.24
N LEU A 65 14.01 2.63 5.53
CA LEU A 65 13.06 2.25 6.57
C LEU A 65 11.69 2.94 6.40
N LEU A 66 11.69 4.19 5.97
CA LEU A 66 10.45 4.95 5.77
C LEU A 66 9.67 4.46 4.54
N ASP A 67 10.37 4.25 3.41
CA ASP A 67 9.74 3.91 2.12
C ASP A 67 9.23 2.48 2.04
N TYR A 68 9.91 1.55 2.73
CA TYR A 68 9.59 0.13 2.63
C TYR A 68 8.88 -0.40 3.88
N PRO A 69 9.54 -0.73 5.01
CA PRO A 69 8.83 -1.38 6.10
C PRO A 69 7.76 -0.49 6.74
N ILE A 70 7.99 0.81 6.91
CA ILE A 70 7.04 1.70 7.58
C ILE A 70 5.87 2.04 6.64
N ALA A 71 6.15 2.49 5.41
CA ALA A 71 5.09 2.85 4.47
C ALA A 71 4.20 1.65 4.11
N PHE A 72 4.80 0.49 3.82
CA PHE A 72 4.01 -0.72 3.56
C PHE A 72 3.32 -1.22 4.82
N GLY A 73 3.95 -1.13 6.00
CA GLY A 73 3.37 -1.51 7.29
C GLY A 73 2.02 -0.85 7.56
N ALA A 74 1.82 0.37 7.09
CA ALA A 74 0.55 1.08 7.19
C ALA A 74 -0.63 0.34 6.54
N LEU A 75 -0.41 -0.51 5.52
CA LEU A 75 -1.46 -1.32 4.92
C LEU A 75 -2.09 -2.31 5.91
N GLY A 76 -1.35 -2.73 6.93
CA GLY A 76 -1.84 -3.59 8.00
C GLY A 76 -2.85 -2.93 8.93
N LEU A 77 -2.96 -1.59 8.93
CA LEU A 77 -3.95 -0.85 9.71
C LEU A 77 -5.40 -1.23 9.38
N ALA A 78 -5.63 -1.86 8.23
CA ALA A 78 -6.94 -2.37 7.85
C ALA A 78 -7.54 -3.32 8.90
N GLY A 79 -6.73 -4.02 9.66
CA GLY A 79 -7.17 -4.92 10.72
C GLY A 79 -7.99 -4.26 11.81
N PHE A 80 -7.78 -2.98 12.08
CA PHE A 80 -8.59 -2.21 13.06
C PHE A 80 -10.03 -1.97 12.62
N PHE A 81 -10.35 -2.27 11.36
CA PHE A 81 -11.67 -2.05 10.77
C PHE A 81 -12.42 -3.36 10.50
N ALA A 82 -11.87 -4.52 10.87
CA ALA A 82 -12.39 -5.84 10.53
C ALA A 82 -13.84 -6.09 10.98
N GLY A 83 -14.28 -5.51 12.10
CA GLY A 83 -15.63 -5.65 12.65
C GLY A 83 -16.61 -4.54 12.25
N LYS A 84 -16.21 -3.59 11.41
CA LYS A 84 -17.04 -2.42 11.07
C LYS A 84 -17.83 -2.64 9.78
N LYS A 85 -18.99 -1.95 9.67
CA LYS A 85 -19.74 -1.85 8.41
C LYS A 85 -18.80 -1.22 7.35
N HIS A 86 -18.73 -1.84 6.17
CA HIS A 86 -17.76 -1.46 5.12
C HIS A 86 -16.30 -1.48 5.59
N GLY A 87 -15.98 -2.34 6.56
CA GLY A 87 -14.67 -2.37 7.20
C GLY A 87 -13.51 -2.63 6.24
N LEU A 88 -13.71 -3.43 5.18
CA LEU A 88 -12.69 -3.67 4.17
C LEU A 88 -12.38 -2.39 3.38
N GLN A 89 -13.41 -1.66 2.92
CA GLN A 89 -13.22 -0.43 2.15
C GLN A 89 -12.56 0.65 2.98
N ILE A 90 -13.04 0.85 4.21
CA ILE A 90 -12.49 1.85 5.14
C ILE A 90 -11.06 1.46 5.53
N GLY A 91 -10.83 0.19 5.83
CA GLY A 91 -9.52 -0.32 6.21
C GLY A 91 -8.50 -0.21 5.08
N TYR A 92 -8.90 -0.53 3.85
CA TYR A 92 -8.06 -0.36 2.66
C TYR A 92 -7.71 1.13 2.46
N ALA A 93 -8.71 2.02 2.48
CA ALA A 93 -8.48 3.45 2.32
C ALA A 93 -7.56 4.00 3.43
N ALA A 94 -7.75 3.60 4.68
CA ALA A 94 -6.89 4.01 5.80
C ALA A 94 -5.45 3.50 5.63
N GLY A 95 -5.26 2.26 5.21
CA GLY A 95 -3.95 1.67 4.96
C GLY A 95 -3.20 2.37 3.82
N VAL A 96 -3.89 2.62 2.70
CA VAL A 96 -3.31 3.34 1.54
C VAL A 96 -3.00 4.79 1.90
N LEU A 97 -3.88 5.46 2.65
CA LEU A 97 -3.62 6.83 3.13
C LEU A 97 -2.39 6.87 4.05
N GLY A 98 -2.25 5.91 4.97
CA GLY A 98 -1.06 5.80 5.81
C GLY A 98 0.21 5.61 4.97
N ARG A 99 0.18 4.70 3.99
CA ARG A 99 1.29 4.52 3.05
C ARG A 99 1.61 5.80 2.28
N TYR A 100 0.59 6.50 1.80
CA TYR A 100 0.76 7.78 1.08
C TYR A 100 1.44 8.83 1.96
N VAL A 101 1.01 8.98 3.22
CA VAL A 101 1.61 9.94 4.16
C VAL A 101 3.11 9.65 4.35
N PHE A 102 3.50 8.41 4.62
CA PHE A 102 4.91 8.06 4.79
C PHE A 102 5.72 8.23 3.51
N ALA A 103 5.17 7.88 2.36
CA ALA A 103 5.82 8.10 1.07
C ALA A 103 6.00 9.61 0.76
N VAL A 104 5.02 10.44 1.10
CA VAL A 104 5.14 11.90 0.96
C VAL A 104 6.21 12.47 1.90
N ILE A 105 6.27 12.04 3.15
CA ILE A 105 7.29 12.46 4.11
C ILE A 105 8.68 12.09 3.59
N SER A 106 8.87 10.85 3.12
CA SER A 106 10.12 10.41 2.51
C SER A 106 10.48 11.25 1.29
N GLY A 107 9.52 11.49 0.40
CA GLY A 107 9.70 12.30 -0.79
C GLY A 107 10.16 13.74 -0.48
N VAL A 108 9.61 14.35 0.56
CA VAL A 108 10.02 15.70 0.99
C VAL A 108 11.45 15.70 1.53
N ILE A 109 11.78 14.72 2.37
CA ILE A 109 13.07 14.70 3.09
C ILE A 109 14.22 14.25 2.18
N PHE A 110 14.01 13.20 1.39
CA PHE A 110 15.10 12.52 0.68
C PHE A 110 15.08 12.77 -0.83
N PHE A 111 13.96 13.14 -1.41
CA PHE A 111 13.79 13.32 -2.85
C PHE A 111 13.43 14.75 -3.25
N GLY A 112 13.44 15.70 -2.31
CA GLY A 112 13.08 17.09 -2.57
C GLY A 112 13.96 17.79 -3.62
N SER A 113 15.21 17.33 -3.80
CA SER A 113 16.13 17.84 -4.83
C SER A 113 15.68 17.51 -6.27
N TYR A 114 14.79 16.56 -6.45
CA TYR A 114 14.23 16.23 -7.77
C TYR A 114 13.02 17.10 -8.15
N ALA A 115 12.55 17.96 -7.23
CA ALA A 115 11.51 18.90 -7.56
C ALA A 115 11.97 19.91 -8.64
N PRO A 116 11.16 20.20 -9.65
CA PRO A 116 11.47 21.23 -10.64
C PRO A 116 11.73 22.57 -9.99
N GLU A 117 12.58 23.41 -10.62
CA GLU A 117 12.87 24.76 -10.14
C GLU A 117 11.59 25.54 -9.86
N GLY A 118 11.52 26.20 -8.70
CA GLY A 118 10.35 26.95 -8.27
C GLY A 118 9.22 26.12 -7.67
N THR A 119 9.31 24.79 -7.64
CA THR A 119 8.28 23.92 -7.04
C THR A 119 8.71 23.48 -5.63
N PRO A 120 7.92 23.79 -4.58
CA PRO A 120 8.21 23.29 -3.25
C PRO A 120 8.25 21.76 -3.19
N ALA A 121 9.22 21.18 -2.48
CA ALA A 121 9.39 19.72 -2.34
C ALA A 121 8.10 19.01 -1.89
N ILE A 122 7.33 19.63 -1.00
CA ILE A 122 6.06 19.07 -0.54
C ILE A 122 5.03 18.93 -1.67
N ILE A 123 4.89 19.94 -2.52
CA ILE A 123 3.95 19.93 -3.66
C ILE A 123 4.38 18.85 -4.66
N TYR A 124 5.68 18.79 -4.96
CA TYR A 124 6.23 17.74 -5.81
C TYR A 124 5.97 16.34 -5.26
N SER A 125 6.27 16.12 -3.98
CA SER A 125 6.10 14.81 -3.33
C SER A 125 4.64 14.38 -3.25
N LEU A 126 3.72 15.30 -2.92
CA LEU A 126 2.28 15.03 -2.94
C LEU A 126 1.83 14.58 -4.34
N GLY A 127 2.18 15.35 -5.38
CA GLY A 127 1.83 15.03 -6.76
C GLY A 127 2.43 13.69 -7.21
N TYR A 128 3.72 13.51 -7.02
CA TYR A 128 4.43 12.29 -7.43
C TYR A 128 3.81 11.04 -6.81
N ASN A 129 3.64 11.00 -5.49
CA ASN A 129 3.09 9.83 -4.80
C ASN A 129 1.60 9.60 -5.15
N ALA A 130 0.84 10.65 -5.44
CA ALA A 130 -0.54 10.51 -5.89
C ALA A 130 -0.63 9.82 -7.25
N THR A 131 0.32 10.04 -8.17
CA THR A 131 0.25 9.50 -9.54
C THR A 131 0.21 7.98 -9.61
N TYR A 132 0.76 7.26 -8.63
CA TYR A 132 0.73 5.79 -8.63
C TYR A 132 -0.16 5.20 -7.51
N LEU A 133 -0.24 5.83 -6.34
CA LEU A 133 -1.07 5.29 -5.25
C LEU A 133 -2.57 5.53 -5.48
N VAL A 134 -2.94 6.70 -5.98
CA VAL A 134 -4.36 7.05 -6.16
C VAL A 134 -5.04 6.23 -7.25
N PRO A 135 -4.48 6.04 -8.45
CA PRO A 135 -5.11 5.19 -9.47
C PRO A 135 -5.35 3.75 -8.99
N GLU A 136 -4.33 3.10 -8.39
CA GLU A 136 -4.50 1.76 -7.83
C GLU A 136 -5.56 1.73 -6.71
N ALA A 137 -5.57 2.75 -5.84
CA ALA A 137 -6.54 2.85 -4.76
C ALA A 137 -7.98 2.97 -5.28
N ILE A 138 -8.21 3.84 -6.26
CA ILE A 138 -9.54 4.05 -6.84
C ILE A 138 -10.06 2.76 -7.50
N VAL A 139 -9.26 2.15 -8.37
CA VAL A 139 -9.65 0.92 -9.06
C VAL A 139 -9.92 -0.20 -8.06
N THR A 140 -9.08 -0.34 -7.04
CA THR A 140 -9.27 -1.34 -5.99
C THR A 140 -10.53 -1.09 -5.17
N LEU A 141 -10.81 0.16 -4.77
CA LEU A 141 -12.02 0.51 -4.03
C LEU A 141 -13.28 0.22 -4.83
N ILE A 142 -13.28 0.53 -6.12
CA ILE A 142 -14.39 0.16 -7.02
C ILE A 142 -14.55 -1.37 -7.03
N LEU A 143 -13.46 -2.11 -7.25
CA LEU A 143 -13.47 -3.56 -7.34
C LEU A 143 -14.06 -4.23 -6.09
N ILE A 144 -13.57 -3.86 -4.89
CA ILE A 144 -14.04 -4.46 -3.63
C ILE A 144 -15.44 -4.02 -3.21
N THR A 145 -16.00 -3.03 -3.89
CA THR A 145 -17.38 -2.57 -3.68
C THR A 145 -18.37 -3.35 -4.55
N LEU A 146 -17.90 -3.99 -5.63
CA LEU A 146 -18.76 -4.81 -6.49
C LEU A 146 -19.34 -6.00 -5.73
N PRO A 147 -20.67 -6.22 -5.78
CA PRO A 147 -21.32 -7.29 -5.01
C PRO A 147 -20.73 -8.70 -5.21
N PRO A 148 -20.37 -9.13 -6.43
CA PRO A 148 -19.78 -10.45 -6.62
C PRO A 148 -18.39 -10.57 -5.97
N VAL A 149 -17.57 -9.53 -6.02
CA VAL A 149 -16.24 -9.51 -5.41
C VAL A 149 -16.34 -9.48 -3.88
N ALA A 150 -17.19 -8.62 -3.34
CA ALA A 150 -17.44 -8.55 -1.90
C ALA A 150 -17.94 -9.89 -1.33
N LYS A 151 -18.82 -10.58 -2.06
CA LYS A 151 -19.32 -11.91 -1.70
C LYS A 151 -18.20 -12.96 -1.74
N ALA A 152 -17.40 -12.97 -2.79
CA ALA A 152 -16.27 -13.89 -2.93
C ALA A 152 -15.23 -13.70 -1.81
N LEU A 153 -14.83 -12.45 -1.52
CA LEU A 153 -13.91 -12.14 -0.44
C LEU A 153 -14.48 -12.52 0.94
N GLY A 154 -15.80 -12.37 1.13
CA GLY A 154 -16.50 -12.81 2.34
C GLY A 154 -16.50 -14.33 2.51
N GLN A 155 -16.61 -15.09 1.41
CA GLN A 155 -16.52 -16.56 1.42
C GLN A 155 -15.09 -17.01 1.76
N VAL A 156 -14.10 -16.42 1.10
CA VAL A 156 -12.68 -16.72 1.38
C VAL A 156 -12.34 -16.42 2.84
N LYS A 157 -12.83 -15.29 3.38
CA LYS A 157 -12.64 -14.97 4.81
C LYS A 157 -13.18 -16.08 5.72
N LYS A 158 -14.38 -16.58 5.45
CA LYS A 158 -14.98 -17.65 6.26
C LYS A 158 -14.15 -18.93 6.22
N SER A 159 -13.65 -19.32 5.06
CA SER A 159 -12.79 -20.50 4.92
C SER A 159 -11.41 -20.29 5.58
N ALA A 160 -10.85 -19.09 5.51
CA ALA A 160 -9.49 -18.82 5.99
C ALA A 160 -9.41 -18.58 7.50
N VAL A 161 -10.50 -18.16 8.17
CA VAL A 161 -10.48 -17.74 9.58
C VAL A 161 -11.24 -18.71 10.48
N ASN A 162 -12.11 -19.56 9.91
CA ASN A 162 -12.92 -20.52 10.68
C ASN A 162 -12.38 -21.98 10.58
N GLU A 163 -11.19 -22.16 10.00
CA GLU A 163 -10.39 -23.37 10.13
C GLU A 163 -9.33 -23.18 11.24
#